data_e3cca0417a1f8fdc5536a2615628b67d
#
_entry.id   e3cca0417a1f8fdc5536a2615628b67d
#
_cell.length_a   1.000
_cell.length_b   1.000
_cell.length_c   1.000
_cell.angle_alpha   90.00
_cell.angle_beta   90.00
_cell.angle_gamma   90.00
#
_symmetry.space_group_name_H-M   'P 1'
#
loop_
_entity.id
_entity.type
_entity.pdbx_description
1 polymer ?
#
loop_
_entity_poly.entity_id
_entity_poly.type
_entity_poly.pdbx_seq_one_letter_code
_entity_poly.pdbx_strand_id
1 'polypeptide(L)'
;LKRIGLFGGTFNPIHLGHIQVIREVKEGFGLNKILIIPSALPPHKEPDGVVDAKDRLEMIRLAFPDDPNFVISDVELKRSGPSYTIDTVRHFKSISPENTELYLIVGLDAFLEIDTWKSYNDLFLLIPFIVMSRIINKENSTKSEWESLKNYLQSKISKKYTFSSSQSSFIHDKKQPVCVFNVTPVDISSTTIRKYIKEGRSINRLVSEAIEDFIKTKGLYL
;
A
#
# COMPACT_ATOMS: atom_id res chain seq x y z
N LEU A 1 -19.38 7.71 -11.18
CA LEU A 1 -18.29 8.09 -10.27
C LEU A 1 -17.12 7.12 -10.46
N LYS A 2 -15.91 7.64 -10.74
CA LYS A 2 -14.71 6.78 -10.88
C LYS A 2 -14.07 6.59 -9.51
N ARG A 3 -13.79 5.33 -9.14
CA ARG A 3 -13.16 4.97 -7.86
C ARG A 3 -11.72 4.53 -8.13
N ILE A 4 -10.75 5.25 -7.56
CA ILE A 4 -9.32 5.03 -7.81
C ILE A 4 -8.59 4.80 -6.49
N GLY A 5 -7.85 3.70 -6.39
CA GLY A 5 -6.98 3.40 -5.26
C GLY A 5 -5.58 3.99 -5.43
N LEU A 6 -5.04 4.59 -4.39
CA LEU A 6 -3.64 5.00 -4.29
C LEU A 6 -2.90 3.96 -3.44
N PHE A 7 -1.98 3.24 -4.03
CA PHE A 7 -1.18 2.20 -3.35
C PHE A 7 0.29 2.58 -3.38
N GLY A 8 0.74 3.19 -2.29
CA GLY A 8 2.13 3.59 -2.09
C GLY A 8 2.96 2.47 -1.47
N GLY A 9 4.25 2.46 -1.76
CA GLY A 9 5.18 1.52 -1.13
C GLY A 9 6.62 1.68 -1.58
N THR A 10 7.54 1.09 -0.82
CA THR A 10 8.96 1.06 -1.21
C THR A 10 9.19 0.09 -2.37
N PHE A 11 8.50 -1.06 -2.38
CA PHE A 11 8.61 -2.13 -3.40
C PHE A 11 10.07 -2.53 -3.66
N ASN A 12 10.72 -3.08 -2.66
CA ASN A 12 12.17 -3.37 -2.68
C ASN A 12 12.49 -4.87 -2.45
N PRO A 13 12.14 -5.78 -3.40
CA PRO A 13 11.36 -5.57 -4.62
C PRO A 13 9.85 -5.66 -4.43
N ILE A 14 9.09 -5.33 -5.48
CA ILE A 14 7.69 -5.75 -5.61
C ILE A 14 7.66 -7.28 -5.76
N HIS A 15 6.59 -7.93 -5.25
CA HIS A 15 6.50 -9.39 -5.23
C HIS A 15 5.04 -9.87 -5.39
N LEU A 16 4.85 -11.18 -5.61
CA LEU A 16 3.53 -11.77 -5.87
C LEU A 16 2.52 -11.46 -4.77
N GLY A 17 2.96 -11.35 -3.51
CA GLY A 17 2.08 -10.94 -2.43
C GLY A 17 1.51 -9.52 -2.60
N HIS A 18 2.31 -8.55 -3.06
CA HIS A 18 1.80 -7.21 -3.38
C HIS A 18 0.78 -7.25 -4.53
N ILE A 19 1.11 -8.00 -5.59
CA ILE A 19 0.25 -8.11 -6.78
C ILE A 19 -1.10 -8.72 -6.43
N GLN A 20 -1.10 -9.81 -5.64
CA GLN A 20 -2.30 -10.49 -5.23
C GLN A 20 -3.22 -9.58 -4.40
N VAL A 21 -2.70 -8.98 -3.32
CA VAL A 21 -3.53 -8.18 -2.41
C VAL A 21 -4.16 -6.96 -3.09
N ILE A 22 -3.44 -6.29 -4.00
CA ILE A 22 -4.02 -5.13 -4.71
C ILE A 22 -5.04 -5.54 -5.78
N ARG A 23 -4.92 -6.73 -6.38
CA ARG A 23 -5.97 -7.29 -7.25
C ARG A 23 -7.23 -7.60 -6.46
N GLU A 24 -7.09 -8.26 -5.32
CA GLU A 24 -8.22 -8.55 -4.43
C GLU A 24 -8.93 -7.26 -3.96
N VAL A 25 -8.17 -6.24 -3.55
CA VAL A 25 -8.73 -4.94 -3.17
C VAL A 25 -9.44 -4.27 -4.35
N LYS A 26 -8.83 -4.29 -5.54
CA LYS A 26 -9.44 -3.70 -6.73
C LYS A 26 -10.80 -4.32 -7.03
N GLU A 27 -10.88 -5.64 -7.03
CA GLU A 27 -12.09 -6.39 -7.34
C GLU A 27 -13.13 -6.26 -6.24
N GLY A 28 -12.75 -6.57 -4.99
CA GLY A 28 -13.67 -6.59 -3.86
C GLY A 28 -14.19 -5.21 -3.46
N PHE A 29 -13.43 -4.15 -3.72
CA PHE A 29 -13.85 -2.77 -3.46
C PHE A 29 -14.48 -2.10 -4.69
N GLY A 30 -14.47 -2.76 -5.85
CA GLY A 30 -15.01 -2.23 -7.11
C GLY A 30 -14.25 -0.99 -7.59
N LEU A 31 -12.92 -0.96 -7.44
CA LEU A 31 -12.11 0.14 -7.93
C LEU A 31 -11.95 0.05 -9.45
N ASN A 32 -12.09 1.18 -10.14
CA ASN A 32 -11.85 1.24 -11.57
C ASN A 32 -10.37 1.08 -11.91
N LYS A 33 -9.50 1.70 -11.09
CA LYS A 33 -8.04 1.66 -11.26
C LYS A 33 -7.32 1.70 -9.92
N ILE A 34 -6.09 1.21 -9.91
CA ILE A 34 -5.13 1.42 -8.83
C ILE A 34 -3.90 2.14 -9.38
N LEU A 35 -3.51 3.24 -8.74
CA LEU A 35 -2.25 3.90 -8.97
C LEU A 35 -1.20 3.29 -8.05
N ILE A 36 -0.16 2.68 -8.63
CA ILE A 36 0.97 2.11 -7.89
C ILE A 36 2.07 3.16 -7.84
N ILE A 37 2.46 3.55 -6.63
CA ILE A 37 3.30 4.73 -6.40
C ILE A 37 4.55 4.31 -5.61
N PRO A 38 5.68 4.04 -6.30
CA PRO A 38 6.94 3.76 -5.60
C PRO A 38 7.46 5.01 -4.90
N SER A 39 7.85 4.87 -3.62
CA SER A 39 8.50 5.95 -2.89
C SER A 39 9.92 6.21 -3.42
N ALA A 40 10.30 7.48 -3.57
CA ALA A 40 11.67 7.86 -3.91
C ALA A 40 12.60 7.63 -2.71
N LEU A 41 12.34 8.36 -1.63
CA LEU A 41 13.06 8.29 -0.37
C LEU A 41 12.06 8.00 0.75
N PRO A 42 11.86 6.75 1.16
CA PRO A 42 10.93 6.41 2.22
C PRO A 42 11.42 7.00 3.55
N PRO A 43 10.62 7.86 4.23
CA PRO A 43 11.08 8.61 5.41
C PRO A 43 11.34 7.73 6.66
N HIS A 44 10.80 6.51 6.67
CA HIS A 44 10.90 5.58 7.81
C HIS A 44 11.81 4.38 7.54
N LYS A 45 12.63 4.40 6.48
CA LYS A 45 13.57 3.31 6.16
C LYS A 45 14.97 3.83 6.03
N GLU A 46 15.91 3.10 6.62
CA GLU A 46 17.34 3.33 6.37
C GLU A 46 17.62 3.15 4.87
N PRO A 47 18.47 4.02 4.28
CA PRO A 47 18.83 3.93 2.86
C PRO A 47 19.55 2.63 2.52
N ASP A 48 20.25 2.02 3.50
CA ASP A 48 21.02 0.80 3.31
C ASP A 48 20.12 -0.39 2.92
N GLY A 49 20.43 -0.98 1.77
CA GLY A 49 19.68 -2.10 1.22
C GLY A 49 18.42 -1.74 0.42
N VAL A 50 18.16 -0.45 0.17
CA VAL A 50 17.14 -0.02 -0.79
C VAL A 50 17.81 0.27 -2.13
N VAL A 51 17.47 -0.52 -3.16
CA VAL A 51 18.00 -0.30 -4.52
C VAL A 51 17.42 0.96 -5.14
N ASP A 52 18.09 1.45 -6.19
CA ASP A 52 17.70 2.68 -6.88
C ASP A 52 16.21 2.72 -7.21
N ALA A 53 15.61 3.90 -7.08
CA ALA A 53 14.17 4.08 -7.33
C ALA A 53 13.77 3.74 -8.77
N LYS A 54 14.68 3.92 -9.75
CA LYS A 54 14.44 3.56 -11.15
C LYS A 54 14.37 2.05 -11.34
N ASP A 55 15.24 1.29 -10.67
CA ASP A 55 15.20 -0.18 -10.74
C ASP A 55 13.92 -0.71 -10.06
N ARG A 56 13.49 -0.11 -8.94
CA ARG A 56 12.21 -0.47 -8.29
C ARG A 56 11.00 -0.12 -9.18
N LEU A 57 11.03 1.02 -9.85
CA LEU A 57 10.00 1.41 -10.83
C LEU A 57 9.93 0.42 -11.99
N GLU A 58 11.07 -0.04 -12.50
CA GLU A 58 11.11 -1.02 -13.58
C GLU A 58 10.56 -2.37 -13.16
N MET A 59 10.91 -2.87 -11.96
CA MET A 59 10.33 -4.09 -11.43
C MET A 59 8.81 -4.00 -11.26
N ILE A 60 8.26 -2.81 -10.94
CA ILE A 60 6.82 -2.61 -10.89
C ILE A 60 6.21 -2.67 -12.30
N ARG A 61 6.86 -2.12 -13.33
CA ARG A 61 6.40 -2.25 -14.73
C ARG A 61 6.34 -3.70 -15.18
N LEU A 62 7.38 -4.47 -14.84
CA LEU A 62 7.43 -5.91 -15.12
C LEU A 62 6.35 -6.72 -14.36
N ALA A 63 5.86 -6.19 -13.23
CA ALA A 63 4.78 -6.83 -12.46
C ALA A 63 3.39 -6.68 -13.10
N PHE A 64 3.18 -5.64 -13.89
CA PHE A 64 1.88 -5.29 -14.49
C PHE A 64 2.00 -4.97 -15.99
N PRO A 65 2.47 -5.92 -16.80
CA PRO A 65 2.60 -5.70 -18.22
C PRO A 65 1.20 -5.47 -18.82
N ASP A 66 1.02 -4.32 -19.47
CA ASP A 66 -0.17 -3.95 -20.26
C ASP A 66 -1.53 -4.10 -19.54
N ASP A 67 -1.56 -4.06 -18.21
CA ASP A 67 -2.82 -4.10 -17.46
C ASP A 67 -3.35 -2.67 -17.23
N PRO A 68 -4.41 -2.25 -17.97
CA PRO A 68 -4.92 -0.88 -17.89
C PRO A 68 -5.56 -0.51 -16.56
N ASN A 69 -5.77 -1.51 -15.71
CA ASN A 69 -6.34 -1.31 -14.38
C ASN A 69 -5.30 -0.86 -13.35
N PHE A 70 -4.01 -1.09 -13.63
CA PHE A 70 -2.92 -0.72 -12.76
C PHE A 70 -2.04 0.33 -13.46
N VAL A 71 -2.08 1.54 -12.96
CA VAL A 71 -1.32 2.67 -13.51
C VAL A 71 -0.13 2.94 -12.60
N ILE A 72 1.06 2.89 -13.16
CA ILE A 72 2.30 3.14 -12.43
C ILE A 72 2.59 4.63 -12.46
N SER A 73 2.73 5.24 -11.29
CA SER A 73 3.02 6.67 -11.16
C SER A 73 4.41 6.90 -10.56
N ASP A 74 5.22 7.66 -11.25
CA ASP A 74 6.54 8.09 -10.83
C ASP A 74 6.55 9.45 -10.11
N VAL A 75 5.38 9.91 -9.67
CA VAL A 75 5.19 11.25 -9.10
C VAL A 75 6.12 11.54 -7.91
N GLU A 76 6.37 10.54 -7.07
CA GLU A 76 7.28 10.68 -5.92
C GLU A 76 8.73 10.68 -6.35
N LEU A 77 9.09 9.98 -7.44
CA LEU A 77 10.43 9.97 -8.00
C LEU A 77 10.81 11.29 -8.66
N LYS A 78 9.83 12.03 -9.17
CA LYS A 78 10.01 13.35 -9.79
C LYS A 78 10.07 14.49 -8.78
N ARG A 79 9.68 14.22 -7.53
CA ARG A 79 9.68 15.20 -6.46
C ARG A 79 10.96 15.11 -5.64
N SER A 80 11.56 16.25 -5.34
CA SER A 80 12.73 16.33 -4.46
C SER A 80 12.34 16.06 -2.99
N GLY A 81 13.26 15.45 -2.22
CA GLY A 81 13.10 15.21 -0.80
C GLY A 81 12.32 13.93 -0.46
N PRO A 82 11.98 13.72 0.83
CA PRO A 82 11.29 12.54 1.30
C PRO A 82 9.90 12.36 0.70
N SER A 83 9.51 11.10 0.50
CA SER A 83 8.20 10.69 -0.03
C SER A 83 7.14 10.72 1.08
N TYR A 84 6.47 11.85 1.26
CA TYR A 84 5.38 11.95 2.23
C TYR A 84 4.03 11.68 1.57
N THR A 85 3.27 10.76 2.15
CA THR A 85 1.93 10.36 1.65
C THR A 85 0.97 11.53 1.52
N ILE A 86 1.00 12.50 2.45
CA ILE A 86 0.13 13.67 2.40
C ILE A 86 0.35 14.51 1.13
N ASP A 87 1.60 14.65 0.70
CA ASP A 87 1.94 15.44 -0.50
C ASP A 87 1.48 14.70 -1.77
N THR A 88 1.53 13.38 -1.76
CA THR A 88 1.04 12.53 -2.86
C THR A 88 -0.49 12.55 -2.93
N VAL A 89 -1.19 12.47 -1.80
CA VAL A 89 -2.65 12.59 -1.74
C VAL A 89 -3.11 13.97 -2.25
N ARG A 90 -2.48 15.05 -1.79
CA ARG A 90 -2.80 16.42 -2.25
C ARG A 90 -2.59 16.57 -3.76
N HIS A 91 -1.49 16.03 -4.29
CA HIS A 91 -1.23 16.05 -5.73
C HIS A 91 -2.35 15.37 -6.51
N PHE A 92 -2.69 14.10 -6.18
CA PHE A 92 -3.74 13.41 -6.92
C PHE A 92 -5.12 14.04 -6.75
N LYS A 93 -5.43 14.60 -5.59
CA LYS A 93 -6.67 15.36 -5.41
C LYS A 93 -6.74 16.62 -6.28
N SER A 94 -5.62 17.30 -6.51
CA SER A 94 -5.60 18.52 -7.30
C SER A 94 -5.73 18.28 -8.82
N ILE A 95 -5.33 17.09 -9.30
CA ILE A 95 -5.37 16.75 -10.74
C ILE A 95 -6.50 15.81 -11.13
N SER A 96 -7.20 15.23 -10.15
CA SER A 96 -8.31 14.31 -10.43
C SER A 96 -9.58 15.09 -10.78
N PRO A 97 -10.36 14.63 -11.78
CA PRO A 97 -11.67 15.18 -12.06
C PRO A 97 -12.60 15.13 -10.85
N GLU A 98 -13.56 16.08 -10.77
CA GLU A 98 -14.52 16.16 -9.65
C GLU A 98 -15.35 14.88 -9.45
N ASN A 99 -15.61 14.13 -10.51
CA ASN A 99 -16.32 12.85 -10.46
C ASN A 99 -15.44 11.65 -10.08
N THR A 100 -14.27 11.89 -9.44
CA THR A 100 -13.34 10.84 -9.02
C THR A 100 -13.29 10.74 -7.50
N GLU A 101 -13.53 9.55 -6.98
CA GLU A 101 -13.23 9.20 -5.58
C GLU A 101 -11.87 8.53 -5.47
N LEU A 102 -11.00 9.12 -4.67
CA LEU A 102 -9.69 8.56 -4.35
C LEU A 102 -9.75 7.82 -3.02
N TYR A 103 -9.07 6.68 -2.92
CA TYR A 103 -8.92 5.87 -1.72
C TYR A 103 -7.45 5.61 -1.45
N LEU A 104 -6.99 5.79 -0.21
CA LEU A 104 -5.63 5.41 0.20
C LEU A 104 -5.63 3.95 0.67
N ILE A 105 -4.94 3.09 -0.07
CA ILE A 105 -4.79 1.67 0.26
C ILE A 105 -3.55 1.49 1.13
N VAL A 106 -3.69 0.90 2.31
CA VAL A 106 -2.60 0.73 3.28
C VAL A 106 -2.74 -0.60 4.03
N GLY A 107 -1.63 -1.26 4.32
CA GLY A 107 -1.63 -2.43 5.21
C GLY A 107 -1.91 -2.05 6.65
N LEU A 108 -2.52 -2.96 7.41
CA LEU A 108 -2.85 -2.72 8.83
C LEU A 108 -1.63 -2.30 9.65
N ASP A 109 -0.49 -2.97 9.45
CA ASP A 109 0.75 -2.65 10.18
C ASP A 109 1.16 -1.18 10.00
N ALA A 110 1.19 -0.72 8.75
CA ALA A 110 1.52 0.67 8.43
C ALA A 110 0.42 1.66 8.89
N PHE A 111 -0.84 1.24 8.89
CA PHE A 111 -1.93 2.06 9.39
C PHE A 111 -1.85 2.27 10.91
N LEU A 112 -1.44 1.27 11.67
CA LEU A 112 -1.26 1.36 13.14
C LEU A 112 -0.08 2.25 13.55
N GLU A 113 0.69 2.75 12.60
CA GLU A 113 1.77 3.72 12.80
C GLU A 113 1.49 5.08 12.11
N ILE A 114 0.27 5.29 11.60
CA ILE A 114 -0.06 6.44 10.76
C ILE A 114 0.05 7.78 11.53
N ASP A 115 -0.08 7.77 12.86
CA ASP A 115 0.10 8.94 13.71
C ASP A 115 1.55 9.47 13.72
N THR A 116 2.50 8.68 13.20
CA THR A 116 3.89 9.12 12.96
C THR A 116 4.10 9.79 11.60
N TRP A 117 3.10 9.72 10.70
CA TRP A 117 3.23 10.25 9.35
C TRP A 117 3.06 11.77 9.33
N LYS A 118 3.80 12.44 8.43
CA LYS A 118 3.68 13.89 8.22
C LYS A 118 2.23 14.29 7.95
N SER A 119 1.71 15.23 8.73
CA SER A 119 0.36 15.75 8.60
C SER A 119 -0.73 14.65 8.56
N TYR A 120 -0.57 13.61 9.35
CA TYR A 120 -1.51 12.48 9.35
C TYR A 120 -2.96 12.89 9.61
N ASN A 121 -3.19 13.90 10.45
CA ASN A 121 -4.54 14.40 10.70
C ASN A 121 -5.23 14.95 9.43
N ASP A 122 -4.45 15.55 8.53
CA ASP A 122 -4.97 16.04 7.24
C ASP A 122 -5.35 14.89 6.33
N LEU A 123 -4.65 13.74 6.38
CA LEU A 123 -5.03 12.56 5.60
C LEU A 123 -6.44 12.12 5.93
N PHE A 124 -6.81 12.09 7.22
CA PHE A 124 -8.18 11.73 7.65
C PHE A 124 -9.26 12.75 7.26
N LEU A 125 -8.88 13.95 6.88
CA LEU A 125 -9.80 14.95 6.32
C LEU A 125 -9.93 14.84 4.80
N LEU A 126 -8.88 14.39 4.14
CA LEU A 126 -8.74 14.48 2.69
C LEU A 126 -9.17 13.23 1.94
N ILE A 127 -8.93 12.02 2.48
CA ILE A 127 -9.06 10.79 1.71
C ILE A 127 -9.58 9.63 2.57
N PRO A 128 -10.58 8.84 2.09
CA PRO A 128 -10.95 7.60 2.73
C PRO A 128 -9.85 6.55 2.63
N PHE A 129 -9.78 5.67 3.62
CA PHE A 129 -8.80 4.59 3.69
C PHE A 129 -9.43 3.25 3.36
N ILE A 130 -8.64 2.39 2.68
CA ILE A 130 -8.85 0.96 2.60
C ILE A 130 -7.70 0.31 3.36
N VAL A 131 -7.99 -0.18 4.58
CA VAL A 131 -7.01 -0.86 5.42
C VAL A 131 -7.07 -2.35 5.13
N MET A 132 -5.98 -2.88 4.58
CA MET A 132 -5.85 -4.31 4.28
C MET A 132 -5.49 -5.06 5.55
N SER A 133 -6.35 -5.99 5.95
CA SER A 133 -6.16 -6.90 7.09
C SER A 133 -5.85 -8.31 6.58
N ARG A 134 -4.90 -8.99 7.22
CA ARG A 134 -4.50 -10.37 6.87
C ARG A 134 -5.04 -11.34 7.89
N ILE A 135 -6.16 -11.98 7.59
CA ILE A 135 -6.73 -12.99 8.49
C ILE A 135 -5.91 -14.28 8.41
N ILE A 136 -5.11 -14.58 9.42
CA ILE A 136 -4.30 -15.80 9.47
C ILE A 136 -5.09 -16.99 10.02
N ASN A 137 -6.13 -16.79 10.86
CA ASN A 137 -6.99 -17.89 11.40
C ASN A 137 -8.41 -17.42 11.71
N LYS A 138 -9.40 -18.24 11.29
CA LYS A 138 -10.84 -17.91 11.34
C LYS A 138 -11.46 -17.73 12.73
N GLU A 139 -10.86 -18.21 13.81
CA GLU A 139 -11.55 -18.26 15.11
C GLU A 139 -11.12 -17.21 16.15
N ASN A 140 -9.88 -16.67 16.09
CA ASN A 140 -9.41 -15.73 17.11
C ASN A 140 -8.71 -14.46 16.59
N SER A 141 -8.23 -14.41 15.35
CA SER A 141 -7.38 -13.31 14.85
C SER A 141 -8.16 -12.12 14.28
N THR A 142 -9.31 -12.35 13.66
CA THR A 142 -10.19 -11.28 13.13
C THR A 142 -10.67 -10.33 14.22
N LYS A 143 -11.02 -10.88 15.38
CA LYS A 143 -11.48 -10.08 16.51
C LYS A 143 -10.34 -9.21 17.05
N SER A 144 -9.12 -9.75 17.10
CA SER A 144 -7.94 -9.06 17.58
C SER A 144 -7.49 -7.91 16.66
N GLU A 145 -7.42 -8.13 15.34
CA GLU A 145 -7.01 -7.08 14.39
C GLU A 145 -8.06 -5.96 14.30
N TRP A 146 -9.33 -6.34 14.27
CA TRP A 146 -10.43 -5.38 14.27
C TRP A 146 -10.46 -4.55 15.56
N GLU A 147 -10.29 -5.19 16.73
CA GLU A 147 -10.20 -4.50 18.02
C GLU A 147 -8.98 -3.58 18.09
N SER A 148 -7.84 -4.02 17.58
CA SER A 148 -6.62 -3.22 17.50
C SER A 148 -6.84 -1.97 16.65
N LEU A 149 -7.45 -2.11 15.47
CA LEU A 149 -7.77 -0.99 14.60
C LEU A 149 -8.77 -0.02 15.26
N LYS A 150 -9.85 -0.56 15.87
CA LYS A 150 -10.84 0.24 16.61
C LYS A 150 -10.18 1.03 17.73
N ASN A 151 -9.41 0.34 18.58
CA ASN A 151 -8.73 0.96 19.72
C ASN A 151 -7.74 2.02 19.26
N TYR A 152 -6.99 1.75 18.18
CA TYR A 152 -6.06 2.70 17.59
C TYR A 152 -6.79 3.95 17.08
N LEU A 153 -7.83 3.78 16.26
CA LEU A 153 -8.63 4.90 15.75
C LEU A 153 -9.19 5.76 16.90
N GLN A 154 -9.76 5.12 17.93
CA GLN A 154 -10.38 5.84 19.03
C GLN A 154 -9.39 6.49 19.99
N SER A 155 -8.20 5.91 20.18
CA SER A 155 -7.19 6.45 21.10
C SER A 155 -6.25 7.45 20.44
N LYS A 156 -5.88 7.24 19.18
CA LYS A 156 -4.84 8.03 18.49
C LYS A 156 -5.40 9.06 17.53
N ILE A 157 -6.56 8.77 16.89
CA ILE A 157 -7.10 9.63 15.84
C ILE A 157 -8.30 10.44 16.31
N SER A 158 -9.37 9.76 16.76
CA SER A 158 -10.54 10.42 17.34
C SER A 158 -11.47 9.42 18.03
N LYS A 159 -11.87 9.72 19.26
CA LYS A 159 -12.87 8.94 20.02
C LYS A 159 -14.23 8.83 19.31
N LYS A 160 -14.49 9.71 18.33
CA LYS A 160 -15.75 9.76 17.58
C LYS A 160 -15.85 8.74 16.44
N TYR A 161 -14.78 8.01 16.12
CA TYR A 161 -14.89 6.92 15.17
C TYR A 161 -15.78 5.81 15.70
N THR A 162 -16.84 5.47 14.98
CA THR A 162 -17.78 4.39 15.29
C THR A 162 -17.88 3.43 14.11
N PHE A 163 -18.06 2.15 14.38
CA PHE A 163 -18.20 1.17 13.31
C PHE A 163 -19.63 1.14 12.78
N SER A 164 -19.77 1.20 11.47
CA SER A 164 -21.01 1.02 10.73
C SER A 164 -21.01 -0.35 10.04
N SER A 165 -21.87 -1.25 10.50
CA SER A 165 -22.01 -2.59 9.91
C SER A 165 -22.55 -2.54 8.48
N SER A 166 -23.43 -1.57 8.17
CA SER A 166 -23.99 -1.41 6.82
C SER A 166 -22.98 -0.96 5.78
N GLN A 167 -21.92 -0.25 6.21
CA GLN A 167 -20.85 0.23 5.33
C GLN A 167 -19.56 -0.57 5.47
N SER A 168 -19.48 -1.53 6.39
CA SER A 168 -18.27 -2.28 6.74
C SER A 168 -17.06 -1.36 6.97
N SER A 169 -17.30 -0.21 7.65
CA SER A 169 -16.29 0.83 7.83
C SER A 169 -16.43 1.56 9.15
N PHE A 170 -15.33 2.13 9.63
CA PHE A 170 -15.34 3.11 10.70
C PHE A 170 -15.69 4.48 10.12
N ILE A 171 -16.76 5.09 10.64
CA ILE A 171 -17.27 6.39 10.20
C ILE A 171 -17.06 7.45 11.28
N HIS A 172 -17.00 8.71 10.85
CA HIS A 172 -16.81 9.87 11.69
C HIS A 172 -17.56 11.07 11.10
N ASP A 173 -18.08 11.97 11.95
CA ASP A 173 -18.87 13.14 11.55
C ASP A 173 -18.10 14.19 10.70
N LYS A 174 -16.77 14.27 10.87
CA LYS A 174 -15.91 15.28 10.21
C LYS A 174 -14.70 14.72 9.49
N LYS A 175 -14.47 13.43 9.57
CA LYS A 175 -13.30 12.77 8.96
C LYS A 175 -13.75 11.72 7.96
N GLN A 176 -12.87 11.38 7.03
CA GLN A 176 -13.13 10.38 6.02
C GLN A 176 -13.26 8.96 6.63
N PRO A 177 -14.04 8.08 6.02
CA PRO A 177 -14.20 6.72 6.51
C PRO A 177 -12.92 5.89 6.41
N VAL A 178 -12.81 4.90 7.29
CA VAL A 178 -11.75 3.89 7.28
C VAL A 178 -12.41 2.54 7.06
N CYS A 179 -12.28 2.03 5.84
CA CYS A 179 -12.85 0.75 5.42
C CYS A 179 -11.85 -0.36 5.72
N VAL A 180 -12.32 -1.49 6.25
CA VAL A 180 -11.49 -2.67 6.47
C VAL A 180 -11.75 -3.66 5.34
N PHE A 181 -10.68 -4.13 4.72
CA PHE A 181 -10.75 -5.12 3.66
C PHE A 181 -9.85 -6.32 3.97
N ASN A 182 -10.47 -7.48 4.10
CA ASN A 182 -9.75 -8.71 4.38
C ASN A 182 -9.14 -9.26 3.09
N VAL A 183 -7.82 -9.35 3.05
CA VAL A 183 -7.07 -9.93 1.94
C VAL A 183 -6.60 -11.33 2.29
N THR A 184 -6.42 -12.17 1.27
CA THR A 184 -5.83 -13.50 1.44
C THR A 184 -4.39 -13.36 1.96
N PRO A 185 -4.06 -14.02 3.08
CA PRO A 185 -2.70 -13.99 3.61
C PRO A 185 -1.71 -14.60 2.61
N VAL A 186 -0.64 -13.87 2.36
CA VAL A 186 0.48 -14.31 1.52
C VAL A 186 1.75 -14.20 2.33
N ASP A 187 2.42 -15.32 2.56
CA ASP A 187 3.69 -15.37 3.32
C ASP A 187 4.89 -15.04 2.42
N ILE A 188 4.87 -13.83 1.86
CA ILE A 188 5.95 -13.30 1.04
C ILE A 188 6.29 -11.89 1.53
N SER A 189 7.59 -11.64 1.78
CA SER A 189 8.06 -10.30 2.12
C SER A 189 9.29 -9.91 1.29
N SER A 190 9.41 -8.63 0.99
CA SER A 190 10.61 -8.09 0.31
C SER A 190 11.89 -8.39 1.11
N THR A 191 11.82 -8.40 2.43
CA THR A 191 12.95 -8.72 3.30
C THR A 191 13.40 -10.17 3.15
N THR A 192 12.45 -11.11 3.12
CA THR A 192 12.74 -12.53 2.86
C THR A 192 13.36 -12.72 1.48
N ILE A 193 12.85 -12.03 0.45
CA ILE A 193 13.39 -12.10 -0.92
C ILE A 193 14.85 -11.63 -0.95
N ARG A 194 15.15 -10.47 -0.38
CA ARG A 194 16.52 -9.95 -0.31
C ARG A 194 17.47 -10.87 0.45
N LYS A 195 16.99 -11.46 1.55
CA LYS A 195 17.76 -12.47 2.30
C LYS A 195 18.07 -13.69 1.44
N TYR A 196 17.10 -14.22 0.71
CA TYR A 196 17.30 -15.39 -0.14
C TYR A 196 18.31 -15.12 -1.24
N ILE A 197 18.27 -13.94 -1.86
CA ILE A 197 19.27 -13.55 -2.89
C ILE A 197 20.68 -13.54 -2.31
N LYS A 198 20.90 -12.92 -1.14
CA LYS A 198 22.20 -12.90 -0.45
C LYS A 198 22.71 -14.29 -0.08
N GLU A 199 21.80 -15.21 0.22
CA GLU A 199 22.12 -16.60 0.54
C GLU A 199 22.24 -17.51 -0.69
N GLY A 200 22.13 -16.98 -1.91
CA GLY A 200 22.12 -17.76 -3.15
C GLY A 200 20.93 -18.70 -3.31
N ARG A 201 19.84 -18.47 -2.58
CA ARG A 201 18.61 -19.26 -2.62
C ARG A 201 17.68 -18.77 -3.72
N SER A 202 16.88 -19.68 -4.27
CA SER A 202 15.88 -19.35 -5.29
C SER A 202 14.80 -18.44 -4.73
N ILE A 203 14.39 -17.46 -5.54
CA ILE A 203 13.24 -16.58 -5.31
C ILE A 203 12.07 -16.89 -6.26
N ASN A 204 12.15 -18.00 -6.97
CA ASN A 204 11.07 -18.52 -7.80
C ASN A 204 9.78 -18.63 -6.95
N ARG A 205 8.65 -18.29 -7.53
CA ARG A 205 7.32 -18.21 -6.86
C ARG A 205 7.18 -17.11 -5.80
N LEU A 206 8.19 -16.30 -5.56
CA LEU A 206 8.08 -15.11 -4.70
C LEU A 206 7.90 -13.85 -5.55
N VAL A 207 8.50 -13.82 -6.73
CA VAL A 207 8.37 -12.78 -7.75
C VAL A 207 7.98 -13.40 -9.09
N SER A 208 7.59 -12.58 -10.08
CA SER A 208 7.43 -13.09 -11.46
C SER A 208 8.79 -13.39 -12.08
N GLU A 209 8.82 -14.28 -13.09
CA GLU A 209 10.03 -14.63 -13.84
C GLU A 209 10.74 -13.39 -14.38
N ALA A 210 10.00 -12.45 -14.96
CA ALA A 210 10.55 -11.20 -15.48
C ALA A 210 11.26 -10.35 -14.41
N ILE A 211 10.72 -10.33 -13.19
CA ILE A 211 11.36 -9.63 -12.06
C ILE A 211 12.60 -10.39 -11.58
N GLU A 212 12.54 -11.71 -11.50
CA GLU A 212 13.68 -12.55 -11.12
C GLU A 212 14.85 -12.35 -12.10
N ASP A 213 14.58 -12.38 -13.40
CA ASP A 213 15.59 -12.17 -14.45
C ASP A 213 16.17 -10.76 -14.41
N PHE A 214 15.33 -9.73 -14.17
CA PHE A 214 15.80 -8.36 -13.99
C PHE A 214 16.75 -8.24 -12.80
N ILE A 215 16.39 -8.82 -11.65
CA ILE A 215 17.21 -8.81 -10.43
C ILE A 215 18.57 -9.48 -10.72
N LYS A 216 18.58 -10.65 -11.37
CA LYS A 216 19.81 -11.38 -11.73
C LYS A 216 20.69 -10.59 -12.70
N THR A 217 20.10 -10.08 -13.77
CA THR A 217 20.82 -9.33 -14.81
C THR A 217 21.46 -8.05 -14.27
N LYS A 218 20.79 -7.37 -13.35
CA LYS A 218 21.28 -6.15 -12.70
C LYS A 218 22.17 -6.40 -11.49
N GLY A 219 22.26 -7.64 -11.00
CA GLY A 219 23.01 -7.96 -9.78
C GLY A 219 22.44 -7.26 -8.53
N LEU A 220 21.10 -7.13 -8.44
CA LEU A 220 20.46 -6.42 -7.31
C LEU A 220 20.43 -7.32 -6.08
N TYR A 221 20.59 -6.69 -4.90
CA TYR A 221 20.47 -7.32 -3.58
C TYR A 221 21.58 -8.35 -3.24
N LEU A 222 22.68 -8.40 -3.97
CA LEU A 222 23.84 -9.26 -3.70
C LEU A 222 24.63 -8.79 -2.46
#